data_2b8deef32571134eac5792058dd2df37
#
_entry.id   2b8deef32571134eac5792058dd2df37
#
_cell.length_a   1.000
_cell.length_b   1.000
_cell.length_c   1.000
_cell.angle_alpha   90.00
_cell.angle_beta   90.00
_cell.angle_gamma   90.00
#
_symmetry.space_group_name_H-M   'P 1'
#
loop_
_entity.id
_entity.type
_entity.pdbx_description
1 polymer ?
#
loop_
_entity_poly.entity_id
_entity_poly.type
_entity_poly.pdbx_seq_one_letter_code
_entity_poly.pdbx_strand_id
1 'polypeptide(L)'
;AQVVPMEDLNLHFTGDFHAITSANNLLAAVMDNHMHQGNTLRIDPKRIVFKRCLDMNDRVLRNIIVGMGKKGDGVMRQDGFVITVASEIMAILCLATDIKDLQERLSRIIVAYNVDNEPVTAGELKCVGAMTALLKDAIKPNLIQTLEHTPALVHGGPFANIAHGCNSVRATQTALKIADYVITEAGLSLIHI
;
A
#
# COMPACT_ATOMS: atom_id res chain seq x y z
N ALA A 1 -3.03 4.12 21.26
CA ALA A 1 -2.28 5.38 21.31
C ALA A 1 -2.89 6.32 22.35
N GLN A 2 -2.08 7.19 22.97
CA GLN A 2 -2.57 8.21 23.90
C GLN A 2 -2.77 9.55 23.16
N VAL A 3 -3.80 9.58 22.32
CA VAL A 3 -4.11 10.68 21.43
C VAL A 3 -5.61 10.92 21.36
N VAL A 4 -6.00 12.06 20.83
CA VAL A 4 -7.41 12.42 20.59
C VAL A 4 -7.60 12.64 19.07
N PRO A 5 -8.60 12.00 18.45
CA PRO A 5 -9.57 11.02 18.98
C PRO A 5 -8.94 9.64 19.21
N MET A 6 -9.10 9.07 20.39
CA MET A 6 -8.41 7.84 20.77
C MET A 6 -9.03 6.59 20.13
N GLU A 7 -10.36 6.47 20.15
CA GLU A 7 -11.05 5.29 19.63
C GLU A 7 -10.88 5.18 18.12
N ASP A 8 -11.15 6.24 17.38
CA ASP A 8 -11.03 6.25 15.92
C ASP A 8 -9.60 5.92 15.48
N LEU A 9 -8.60 6.45 16.17
CA LEU A 9 -7.21 6.18 15.85
C LEU A 9 -6.81 4.72 16.16
N ASN A 10 -7.21 4.19 17.32
CA ASN A 10 -6.83 2.84 17.72
C ASN A 10 -7.62 1.76 16.96
N LEU A 11 -8.88 2.00 16.59
CA LEU A 11 -9.71 1.02 15.92
C LEU A 11 -9.58 1.05 14.39
N HIS A 12 -9.42 2.24 13.80
CA HIS A 12 -9.44 2.41 12.35
C HIS A 12 -8.18 3.03 11.77
N PHE A 13 -7.25 3.47 12.59
CA PHE A 13 -5.99 4.08 12.19
C PHE A 13 -6.17 5.12 11.08
N THR A 14 -7.12 6.06 11.31
CA THR A 14 -7.46 7.17 10.39
C THR A 14 -8.07 6.77 9.04
N GLY A 15 -8.25 5.50 8.75
CA GLY A 15 -8.80 4.99 7.48
C GLY A 15 -7.76 4.76 6.38
N ASP A 16 -6.51 5.15 6.56
CA ASP A 16 -5.45 4.98 5.56
C ASP A 16 -5.23 3.51 5.19
N PHE A 17 -5.24 2.61 6.17
CA PHE A 17 -5.06 1.17 5.95
C PHE A 17 -6.20 0.57 5.14
N HIS A 18 -7.43 1.01 5.35
CA HIS A 18 -8.57 0.56 4.56
C HIS A 18 -8.43 0.98 3.09
N ALA A 19 -8.02 2.22 2.84
CA ALA A 19 -7.79 2.73 1.50
C ALA A 19 -6.66 1.97 0.80
N ILE A 20 -5.55 1.72 1.49
CA ILE A 20 -4.40 0.99 0.96
C ILE A 20 -4.77 -0.47 0.66
N THR A 21 -5.46 -1.16 1.58
CA THR A 21 -5.95 -2.52 1.37
C THR A 21 -6.86 -2.58 0.14
N SER A 22 -7.78 -1.63 0.00
CA SER A 22 -8.69 -1.56 -1.14
C SER A 22 -7.95 -1.33 -2.46
N ALA A 23 -7.01 -0.39 -2.51
CA ALA A 23 -6.23 -0.10 -3.71
C ALA A 23 -5.32 -1.29 -4.11
N ASN A 24 -4.69 -1.94 -3.14
CA ASN A 24 -3.85 -3.11 -3.38
C ASN A 24 -4.66 -4.29 -3.94
N ASN A 25 -5.79 -4.58 -3.33
CA ASN A 25 -6.62 -5.71 -3.76
C ASN A 25 -7.36 -5.42 -5.07
N LEU A 26 -7.66 -4.14 -5.37
CA LEU A 26 -8.14 -3.73 -6.69
C LEU A 26 -7.11 -4.07 -7.78
N LEU A 27 -5.84 -3.72 -7.59
CA LEU A 27 -4.78 -4.03 -8.56
C LEU A 27 -4.66 -5.55 -8.78
N ALA A 28 -4.65 -6.34 -7.70
CA ALA A 28 -4.61 -7.79 -7.79
C ALA A 28 -5.83 -8.37 -8.53
N ALA A 29 -7.02 -7.85 -8.26
CA ALA A 29 -8.26 -8.28 -8.93
C ALA A 29 -8.27 -7.90 -10.42
N VAL A 30 -7.78 -6.70 -10.78
CA VAL A 30 -7.66 -6.26 -12.19
C VAL A 30 -6.68 -7.14 -12.94
N MET A 31 -5.55 -7.50 -12.35
CA MET A 31 -4.59 -8.43 -12.94
C MET A 31 -5.22 -9.81 -13.21
N ASP A 32 -5.94 -10.37 -12.25
CA ASP A 32 -6.64 -11.65 -12.42
C ASP A 32 -7.72 -11.57 -13.50
N ASN A 33 -8.50 -10.50 -13.51
CA ASN A 33 -9.49 -10.26 -14.55
C ASN A 33 -8.85 -10.13 -15.93
N HIS A 34 -7.70 -9.44 -16.04
CA HIS A 34 -6.96 -9.32 -17.29
C HIS A 34 -6.54 -10.70 -17.83
N MET A 35 -6.00 -11.57 -16.98
CA MET A 35 -5.64 -12.94 -17.37
C MET A 35 -6.86 -13.74 -17.80
N HIS A 36 -8.00 -13.57 -17.12
CA HIS A 36 -9.24 -14.28 -17.44
C HIS A 36 -9.90 -13.80 -18.75
N GLN A 37 -9.78 -12.49 -19.05
CA GLN A 37 -10.40 -11.84 -20.22
C GLN A 37 -9.50 -11.79 -21.47
N GLY A 38 -8.63 -12.77 -21.64
CA GLY A 38 -7.85 -12.92 -22.87
C GLY A 38 -6.35 -12.63 -22.73
N ASN A 39 -5.90 -12.12 -21.60
CA ASN A 39 -4.48 -11.98 -21.25
C ASN A 39 -3.63 -11.34 -22.38
N THR A 40 -4.04 -10.19 -22.88
CA THR A 40 -3.36 -9.51 -24.00
C THR A 40 -1.92 -9.10 -23.67
N LEU A 41 -1.59 -8.90 -22.39
CA LEU A 41 -0.23 -8.64 -21.89
C LEU A 41 0.59 -9.95 -21.74
N ARG A 42 0.00 -11.10 -22.00
CA ARG A 42 0.66 -12.42 -21.96
C ARG A 42 1.31 -12.72 -20.60
N ILE A 43 0.66 -12.31 -19.51
CA ILE A 43 1.11 -12.59 -18.14
C ILE A 43 1.29 -14.08 -17.94
N ASP A 44 2.47 -14.49 -17.42
CA ASP A 44 2.70 -15.86 -16.99
C ASP A 44 2.14 -16.07 -15.58
N PRO A 45 1.11 -16.92 -15.40
CA PRO A 45 0.50 -17.17 -14.08
C PRO A 45 1.47 -17.70 -13.02
N LYS A 46 2.61 -18.25 -13.44
CA LYS A 46 3.67 -18.74 -12.53
C LYS A 46 4.66 -17.64 -12.12
N ARG A 47 4.55 -16.46 -12.70
CA ARG A 47 5.50 -15.36 -12.51
C ARG A 47 4.83 -14.08 -12.01
N ILE A 48 3.75 -14.24 -11.29
CA ILE A 48 3.10 -13.13 -10.58
C ILE A 48 3.88 -12.84 -9.31
N VAL A 49 4.26 -11.57 -9.12
CA VAL A 49 5.03 -11.11 -7.95
C VAL A 49 4.19 -10.26 -7.00
N PHE A 50 3.12 -9.66 -7.50
CA PHE A 50 2.23 -8.82 -6.71
C PHE A 50 1.19 -9.67 -5.98
N LYS A 51 1.13 -9.52 -4.65
CA LYS A 51 0.23 -10.27 -3.77
C LYS A 51 -0.94 -9.42 -3.29
N ARG A 52 -1.99 -10.07 -2.86
CA ARG A 52 -3.06 -9.44 -2.10
C ARG A 52 -2.57 -9.01 -0.73
N CYS A 53 -3.29 -8.11 -0.08
CA CYS A 53 -3.01 -7.75 1.29
C CYS A 53 -4.27 -7.87 2.17
N LEU A 54 -4.01 -8.08 3.46
CA LEU A 54 -5.02 -8.10 4.51
C LEU A 54 -4.41 -7.43 5.74
N ASP A 55 -5.17 -6.58 6.40
CA ASP A 55 -4.70 -5.90 7.61
C ASP A 55 -4.78 -6.82 8.83
N MET A 56 -4.11 -7.96 8.70
CA MET A 56 -3.98 -8.98 9.74
C MET A 56 -2.74 -9.84 9.47
N ASN A 57 -1.95 -10.11 10.49
CA ASN A 57 -0.81 -11.01 10.38
C ASN A 57 -1.27 -12.46 10.51
N ASP A 58 -1.78 -13.03 9.43
CA ASP A 58 -2.22 -14.43 9.35
C ASP A 58 -1.20 -15.27 8.57
N ARG A 59 -0.51 -16.16 9.27
CA ARG A 59 0.50 -17.03 8.67
C ARG A 59 -0.08 -18.08 7.72
N VAL A 60 -1.33 -18.49 7.92
CA VAL A 60 -2.00 -19.48 7.09
C VAL A 60 -2.26 -18.93 5.68
N LEU A 61 -2.46 -17.61 5.56
CA LEU A 61 -2.72 -16.94 4.28
C LEU A 61 -1.46 -16.58 3.49
N ARG A 62 -0.26 -16.89 3.99
CA ARG A 62 1.01 -16.57 3.28
C ARG A 62 1.21 -17.37 2.00
N ASN A 63 0.68 -18.60 1.97
CA ASN A 63 0.72 -19.49 0.82
C ASN A 63 -0.63 -20.17 0.67
N ILE A 64 -1.38 -19.79 -0.35
CA ILE A 64 -2.71 -20.30 -0.66
C ILE A 64 -2.80 -20.66 -2.13
N ILE A 65 -3.82 -21.40 -2.49
CA ILE A 65 -4.18 -21.64 -3.89
C ILE A 65 -5.42 -20.79 -4.20
N VAL A 66 -5.35 -20.01 -5.26
CA VAL A 66 -6.46 -19.20 -5.77
C VAL A 66 -6.94 -19.74 -7.11
N GLY A 67 -8.17 -19.38 -7.50
CA GLY A 67 -8.77 -19.82 -8.77
C GLY A 67 -9.12 -21.31 -8.82
N MET A 68 -9.19 -21.98 -7.66
CA MET A 68 -9.56 -23.39 -7.57
C MET A 68 -11.09 -23.53 -7.56
N GLY A 69 -11.65 -23.90 -8.69
CA GLY A 69 -13.09 -24.07 -8.82
C GLY A 69 -13.52 -24.22 -10.28
N LYS A 70 -14.54 -23.50 -10.68
CA LYS A 70 -15.07 -23.54 -12.05
C LYS A 70 -14.25 -22.64 -12.98
N LYS A 71 -14.43 -22.77 -14.28
CA LYS A 71 -13.78 -21.96 -15.32
C LYS A 71 -13.90 -20.43 -15.07
N GLY A 72 -15.00 -20.01 -14.45
CA GLY A 72 -15.23 -18.59 -14.11
C GLY A 72 -14.43 -18.06 -12.90
N ASP A 73 -13.79 -18.93 -12.13
CA ASP A 73 -13.10 -18.57 -10.90
C ASP A 73 -11.64 -18.11 -11.13
N GLY A 74 -11.24 -18.01 -12.40
CA GLY A 74 -9.92 -17.52 -12.81
C GLY A 74 -8.91 -18.64 -13.08
N VAL A 75 -7.62 -18.26 -13.07
CA VAL A 75 -6.51 -19.18 -13.33
C VAL A 75 -5.99 -19.74 -12.00
N MET A 76 -6.01 -21.06 -11.86
CA MET A 76 -5.51 -21.72 -10.66
C MET A 76 -3.99 -21.50 -10.52
N ARG A 77 -3.58 -20.95 -9.38
CA ARG A 77 -2.17 -20.73 -9.07
C ARG A 77 -1.93 -20.60 -7.56
N GLN A 78 -0.66 -20.65 -7.19
CA GLN A 78 -0.24 -20.25 -5.85
C GLN A 78 -0.29 -18.73 -5.74
N ASP A 79 -0.76 -18.24 -4.61
CA ASP A 79 -0.79 -16.81 -4.23
C ASP A 79 -0.58 -16.69 -2.72
N GLY A 80 -0.80 -15.53 -2.16
CA GLY A 80 -0.75 -15.29 -0.71
C GLY A 80 -1.17 -13.89 -0.36
N PHE A 81 -1.33 -13.66 0.94
CA PHE A 81 -1.59 -12.35 1.50
C PHE A 81 -0.36 -11.83 2.23
N VAL A 82 -0.03 -10.56 2.01
CA VAL A 82 0.88 -9.78 2.84
C VAL A 82 0.07 -8.92 3.80
N ILE A 83 0.65 -8.53 4.93
CA ILE A 83 0.00 -7.55 5.80
C ILE A 83 0.01 -6.17 5.12
N THR A 84 -1.05 -5.39 5.27
CA THR A 84 -1.23 -4.09 4.61
C THR A 84 -0.04 -3.15 4.81
N VAL A 85 0.54 -3.12 6.01
CA VAL A 85 1.71 -2.29 6.34
C VAL A 85 2.99 -2.69 5.59
N ALA A 86 3.06 -3.91 5.06
CA ALA A 86 4.18 -4.39 4.24
C ALA A 86 3.90 -4.30 2.74
N SER A 87 2.76 -3.76 2.34
CA SER A 87 2.41 -3.60 0.92
C SER A 87 3.26 -2.51 0.26
N GLU A 88 3.56 -2.69 -1.01
CA GLU A 88 4.26 -1.69 -1.81
C GLU A 88 3.47 -0.37 -1.89
N ILE A 89 2.13 -0.44 -1.88
CA ILE A 89 1.26 0.74 -1.89
C ILE A 89 1.42 1.57 -0.62
N MET A 90 1.60 0.93 0.54
CA MET A 90 1.91 1.65 1.79
C MET A 90 3.22 2.44 1.65
N ALA A 91 4.27 1.82 1.15
CA ALA A 91 5.56 2.48 0.94
C ALA A 91 5.44 3.64 -0.06
N ILE A 92 4.74 3.43 -1.17
CA ILE A 92 4.48 4.46 -2.18
C ILE A 92 3.72 5.65 -1.58
N LEU A 93 2.66 5.40 -0.81
CA LEU A 93 1.89 6.47 -0.16
C LEU A 93 2.76 7.31 0.76
N CYS A 94 3.63 6.70 1.54
CA CYS A 94 4.52 7.39 2.46
C CYS A 94 5.63 8.20 1.76
N LEU A 95 6.06 7.77 0.57
CA LEU A 95 7.09 8.45 -0.22
C LEU A 95 6.52 9.51 -1.18
N ALA A 96 5.24 9.44 -1.52
CA ALA A 96 4.62 10.35 -2.47
C ALA A 96 4.58 11.79 -1.93
N THR A 97 4.93 12.74 -2.77
CA THR A 97 4.92 14.17 -2.46
C THR A 97 3.59 14.84 -2.80
N ASP A 98 2.91 14.36 -3.82
CA ASP A 98 1.58 14.83 -4.24
C ASP A 98 0.82 13.74 -5.01
N ILE A 99 -0.37 14.08 -5.49
CA ILE A 99 -1.23 13.13 -6.21
C ILE A 99 -0.65 12.69 -7.57
N LYS A 100 0.10 13.55 -8.24
CA LYS A 100 0.72 13.23 -9.54
C LYS A 100 1.90 12.27 -9.35
N ASP A 101 2.76 12.56 -8.36
CA ASP A 101 3.85 11.68 -7.96
C ASP A 101 3.32 10.32 -7.48
N LEU A 102 2.19 10.31 -6.72
CA LEU A 102 1.51 9.07 -6.34
C LEU A 102 1.10 8.25 -7.57
N GLN A 103 0.45 8.87 -8.55
CA GLN A 103 0.04 8.20 -9.80
C GLN A 103 1.22 7.65 -10.57
N GLU A 104 2.29 8.42 -10.70
CA GLU A 104 3.50 8.00 -11.39
C GLU A 104 4.15 6.79 -10.72
N ARG A 105 4.27 6.81 -9.39
CA ARG A 105 4.81 5.68 -8.61
C ARG A 105 3.92 4.44 -8.73
N LEU A 106 2.60 4.58 -8.57
CA LEU A 106 1.65 3.48 -8.73
C LEU A 106 1.73 2.86 -10.13
N SER A 107 1.91 3.66 -11.18
CA SER A 107 2.00 3.17 -12.55
C SER A 107 3.19 2.24 -12.80
N ARG A 108 4.26 2.40 -12.02
CA ARG A 108 5.51 1.63 -12.15
C ARG A 108 5.53 0.33 -11.34
N ILE A 109 4.51 0.06 -10.52
CA ILE A 109 4.42 -1.22 -9.77
C ILE A 109 4.49 -2.39 -10.76
N ILE A 110 5.46 -3.27 -10.57
CA ILE A 110 5.57 -4.51 -11.34
C ILE A 110 4.65 -5.54 -10.69
N VAL A 111 3.65 -6.02 -11.43
CA VAL A 111 2.69 -7.00 -10.93
C VAL A 111 3.05 -8.43 -11.27
N ALA A 112 3.68 -8.63 -12.42
CA ALA A 112 4.04 -9.93 -12.95
C ALA A 112 5.12 -9.79 -14.01
N TYR A 113 5.57 -10.94 -14.52
CA TYR A 113 6.34 -11.01 -15.77
C TYR A 113 5.51 -11.75 -16.83
N ASN A 114 5.66 -11.34 -18.08
CA ASN A 114 5.04 -12.03 -19.21
C ASN A 114 5.84 -13.26 -19.64
N VAL A 115 5.33 -14.01 -20.62
CA VAL A 115 5.97 -15.22 -21.14
C VAL A 115 7.31 -14.94 -21.85
N ASP A 116 7.56 -13.70 -22.25
CA ASP A 116 8.81 -13.24 -22.85
C ASP A 116 9.81 -12.70 -21.81
N ASN A 117 9.48 -12.85 -20.54
CA ASN A 117 10.30 -12.42 -19.41
C ASN A 117 10.38 -10.89 -19.21
N GLU A 118 9.43 -10.15 -19.74
CA GLU A 118 9.32 -8.70 -19.58
C GLU A 118 8.41 -8.36 -18.39
N PRO A 119 8.72 -7.30 -17.63
CA PRO A 119 7.86 -6.88 -16.53
C PRO A 119 6.54 -6.31 -17.05
N VAL A 120 5.44 -6.68 -16.38
CA VAL A 120 4.11 -6.10 -16.58
C VAL A 120 3.79 -5.18 -15.41
N THR A 121 3.36 -3.96 -15.72
CA THR A 121 3.15 -2.91 -14.73
C THR A 121 1.66 -2.61 -14.48
N ALA A 122 1.38 -1.97 -13.34
CA ALA A 122 0.05 -1.47 -13.03
C ALA A 122 -0.44 -0.43 -14.06
N GLY A 123 0.48 0.34 -14.64
CA GLY A 123 0.19 1.30 -15.71
C GLY A 123 -0.39 0.63 -16.96
N GLU A 124 0.18 -0.50 -17.38
CA GLU A 124 -0.29 -1.30 -18.51
C GLU A 124 -1.67 -1.92 -18.25
N LEU A 125 -1.98 -2.26 -17.00
CA LEU A 125 -3.31 -2.73 -16.58
C LEU A 125 -4.37 -1.61 -16.52
N LYS A 126 -3.99 -0.34 -16.69
CA LYS A 126 -4.86 0.84 -16.76
C LYS A 126 -5.77 1.06 -15.56
N CYS A 127 -5.36 0.63 -14.36
CA CYS A 127 -6.15 0.76 -13.12
C CYS A 127 -5.64 1.87 -12.17
N VAL A 128 -4.55 2.54 -12.51
CA VAL A 128 -3.90 3.56 -11.65
C VAL A 128 -4.86 4.69 -11.25
N GLY A 129 -5.72 5.15 -12.16
CA GLY A 129 -6.72 6.18 -11.84
C GLY A 129 -7.69 5.75 -10.75
N ALA A 130 -8.18 4.51 -10.79
CA ALA A 130 -9.07 3.95 -9.77
C ALA A 130 -8.35 3.76 -8.43
N MET A 131 -7.10 3.29 -8.44
CA MET A 131 -6.25 3.19 -7.25
C MET A 131 -6.04 4.57 -6.62
N THR A 132 -5.73 5.59 -7.44
CA THR A 132 -5.55 6.97 -6.96
C THR A 132 -6.83 7.53 -6.36
N ALA A 133 -7.99 7.23 -6.93
CA ALA A 133 -9.28 7.66 -6.39
C ALA A 133 -9.54 7.08 -4.99
N LEU A 134 -9.18 5.82 -4.76
CA LEU A 134 -9.25 5.19 -3.44
C LEU A 134 -8.28 5.83 -2.43
N LEU A 135 -7.13 6.29 -2.89
CA LEU A 135 -6.06 6.85 -2.04
C LEU A 135 -6.11 8.37 -1.88
N LYS A 136 -7.06 9.06 -2.53
CA LYS A 136 -7.10 10.54 -2.59
C LYS A 136 -7.18 11.24 -1.23
N ASP A 137 -7.83 10.62 -0.26
CA ASP A 137 -7.94 11.14 1.09
C ASP A 137 -6.83 10.60 2.00
N ALA A 138 -6.42 9.34 1.80
CA ALA A 138 -5.32 8.73 2.53
C ALA A 138 -3.96 9.41 2.30
N ILE A 139 -3.78 10.15 1.20
CA ILE A 139 -2.55 10.92 0.94
C ILE A 139 -2.41 12.18 1.83
N LYS A 140 -3.47 12.57 2.53
CA LYS A 140 -3.48 13.73 3.42
C LYS A 140 -3.02 13.30 4.82
N PRO A 141 -2.00 13.93 5.41
CA PRO A 141 -1.63 13.64 6.80
C PRO A 141 -2.78 13.95 7.76
N ASN A 142 -2.94 13.12 8.78
CA ASN A 142 -3.94 13.30 9.82
C ASN A 142 -3.34 14.10 10.98
N LEU A 143 -3.92 15.24 11.28
CA LEU A 143 -3.55 16.05 12.44
C LEU A 143 -4.37 15.59 13.66
N ILE A 144 -3.68 15.18 14.68
CA ILE A 144 -4.24 14.74 15.94
C ILE A 144 -3.61 15.51 17.12
N GLN A 145 -4.12 15.29 18.31
CA GLN A 145 -3.60 15.87 19.54
C GLN A 145 -3.21 14.77 20.52
N THR A 146 -2.02 14.89 21.12
CA THR A 146 -1.64 14.04 22.25
C THR A 146 -2.44 14.41 23.50
N LEU A 147 -2.44 13.54 24.52
CA LEU A 147 -3.06 13.84 25.81
C LEU A 147 -2.39 15.04 26.52
N GLU A 148 -1.13 15.31 26.18
CA GLU A 148 -0.36 16.47 26.67
C GLU A 148 -0.61 17.74 25.87
N HIS A 149 -1.64 17.76 25.03
CA HIS A 149 -2.03 18.90 24.18
C HIS A 149 -0.99 19.28 23.10
N THR A 150 -0.07 18.38 22.76
CA THR A 150 0.88 18.60 21.69
C THR A 150 0.27 18.14 20.35
N PRO A 151 0.32 18.95 19.28
CA PRO A 151 -0.12 18.49 17.97
C PRO A 151 0.81 17.42 17.43
N ALA A 152 0.23 16.39 16.77
CA ALA A 152 0.97 15.32 16.13
C ALA A 152 0.37 15.01 14.76
N LEU A 153 1.21 14.66 13.79
CA LEU A 153 0.79 14.20 12.48
C LEU A 153 0.97 12.69 12.40
N VAL A 154 -0.13 11.99 12.08
CA VAL A 154 -0.11 10.54 11.81
C VAL A 154 -0.45 10.32 10.35
N HIS A 155 0.41 9.58 9.64
CA HIS A 155 0.20 9.35 8.23
C HIS A 155 0.89 8.08 7.75
N GLY A 156 0.11 7.13 7.21
CA GLY A 156 0.58 5.81 6.85
C GLY A 156 1.00 4.97 8.07
N GLY A 157 1.66 3.88 7.84
CA GLY A 157 2.12 2.99 8.91
C GLY A 157 3.06 1.90 8.38
N PRO A 158 4.13 2.26 7.62
CA PRO A 158 5.06 1.28 7.11
C PRO A 158 5.85 0.67 8.28
N PHE A 159 6.31 -0.57 8.12
CA PHE A 159 7.32 -1.09 9.02
C PHE A 159 8.62 -0.29 8.89
N ALA A 160 9.15 0.19 10.00
CA ALA A 160 10.35 1.02 10.03
C ALA A 160 11.58 0.40 9.37
N ASN A 161 11.66 -0.94 9.38
CA ASN A 161 12.77 -1.70 8.81
C ASN A 161 12.56 -2.12 7.34
N ILE A 162 11.39 -1.85 6.75
CA ILE A 162 11.09 -2.22 5.35
C ILE A 162 11.40 -1.06 4.41
N ALA A 163 11.12 0.17 4.83
CA ALA A 163 11.16 1.32 3.97
C ALA A 163 12.00 2.47 4.58
N HIS A 164 11.57 3.63 4.42
CA HIS A 164 12.20 4.93 4.65
C HIS A 164 11.99 5.48 6.07
N GLY A 165 11.61 4.66 7.04
CA GLY A 165 11.33 5.08 8.42
C GLY A 165 9.84 5.04 8.77
N CYS A 166 9.48 5.63 9.90
CA CYS A 166 8.16 5.50 10.51
C CYS A 166 7.17 6.60 10.12
N ASN A 167 7.50 7.46 9.16
CA ASN A 167 6.70 8.62 8.80
C ASN A 167 6.64 8.83 7.30
N SER A 168 5.70 9.67 6.86
CA SER A 168 5.60 10.05 5.45
C SER A 168 6.34 11.35 5.15
N VAL A 169 6.79 11.49 3.90
CA VAL A 169 7.39 12.71 3.39
C VAL A 169 6.43 13.90 3.54
N ARG A 170 5.14 13.68 3.22
CA ARG A 170 4.11 14.74 3.33
C ARG A 170 3.88 15.20 4.75
N ALA A 171 3.80 14.27 5.71
CA ALA A 171 3.62 14.64 7.11
C ALA A 171 4.79 15.49 7.61
N THR A 172 6.03 15.08 7.32
CA THR A 172 7.23 15.83 7.68
C THR A 172 7.26 17.21 7.01
N GLN A 173 6.99 17.29 5.71
CA GLN A 173 6.95 18.58 4.99
C GLN A 173 5.84 19.50 5.50
N THR A 174 4.70 18.94 5.92
CA THR A 174 3.60 19.72 6.49
C THR A 174 3.99 20.24 7.88
N ALA A 175 4.53 19.39 8.73
CA ALA A 175 4.99 19.76 10.06
C ALA A 175 6.03 20.89 10.02
N LEU A 176 7.02 20.80 9.13
CA LEU A 176 8.07 21.84 8.95
C LEU A 176 7.53 23.19 8.51
N LYS A 177 6.30 23.28 7.99
CA LYS A 177 5.66 24.54 7.62
C LYS A 177 4.88 25.20 8.75
N ILE A 178 4.52 24.42 9.78
CA ILE A 178 3.61 24.87 10.84
C ILE A 178 4.24 24.87 12.24
N ALA A 179 5.48 24.39 12.38
CA ALA A 179 6.17 24.30 13.66
C ALA A 179 7.64 24.69 13.53
N ASP A 180 8.19 25.30 14.60
CA ASP A 180 9.61 25.66 14.68
C ASP A 180 10.51 24.44 14.87
N TYR A 181 10.00 23.41 15.52
CA TYR A 181 10.68 22.14 15.78
C TYR A 181 9.79 20.98 15.37
N VAL A 182 10.36 20.01 14.66
CA VAL A 182 9.68 18.78 14.25
C VAL A 182 10.49 17.59 14.75
N ILE A 183 9.84 16.71 15.50
CA ILE A 183 10.43 15.47 16.00
C ILE A 183 9.74 14.31 15.27
N THR A 184 10.51 13.44 14.64
CA THR A 184 10.00 12.24 13.97
C THR A 184 10.60 10.99 14.61
N GLU A 185 9.87 9.87 14.55
CA GLU A 185 10.39 8.59 14.96
C GLU A 185 11.37 8.05 13.92
N ALA A 186 12.47 7.45 14.39
CA ALA A 186 13.45 6.76 13.58
C ALA A 186 13.34 5.25 13.78
N GLY A 187 13.38 4.48 12.69
CA GLY A 187 13.38 3.02 12.77
C GLY A 187 14.71 2.44 13.22
N LEU A 188 14.69 1.16 13.61
CA LEU A 188 15.87 0.41 14.05
C LEU A 188 17.06 0.44 13.08
N SER A 189 16.80 0.55 11.78
CA SER A 189 17.85 0.64 10.75
C SER A 189 18.70 1.90 10.84
N LEU A 190 18.24 2.94 11.55
CA LEU A 190 18.96 4.20 11.73
C LEU A 190 19.92 4.18 12.94
N ILE A 191 19.89 3.14 13.75
CA ILE A 191 20.78 2.99 14.92
C ILE A 191 22.24 2.74 14.48
N HIS A 192 22.45 2.32 13.24
CA HIS A 192 23.75 1.92 12.70
C HIS A 192 24.33 2.92 11.68
N ILE A 193 23.78 4.12 11.59
CA ILE A 193 24.34 5.20 10.74
C ILE A 193 25.32 6.06 11.52
#